data_1e78e4bf02f70ab32abdaba21ddc932e
#
_entry.id   1e78e4bf02f70ab32abdaba21ddc932e
#
_cell.length_a   1.000
_cell.length_b   1.000
_cell.length_c   1.000
_cell.angle_alpha   90.00
_cell.angle_beta   90.00
_cell.angle_gamma   90.00
#
_symmetry.space_group_name_H-M   'P 1'
#
loop_
_entity.id
_entity.type
_entity.pdbx_description
1 polymer ?
#
loop_
_entity_poly.entity_id
_entity_poly.type
_entity_poly.pdbx_seq_one_letter_code
_entity_poly.pdbx_strand_id
1 'polypeptide(L)'
;DFPLAETGPLSRGTIQVDPAIGLLGLAVRREQGLLADPARREALSMALDRGALIQPFGLGGWKATSRIVPPESFIAPPFAGDRWAGTSLDERRATAAARVRAWTAQSQASAAVRVALPRGPGSDLLMRQLAEAWALIGVTAVRAAPGEEADLELRDTIARYTGPRWYLNQFHCSLKASLCSAEADALVRQSLTERDAATRERLLVEAHAALTAREVFIPLGAPVRWSMVRGSVRNYIANPWGLHPLFPLSQPTT
;
A
#
# COMPACT_ATOMS: atom_id res chain seq x y z
N ASP A 1 -16.20 2.23 14.62
CA ASP A 1 -15.99 2.08 16.06
C ASP A 1 -15.32 0.74 16.33
N PHE A 2 -14.03 0.77 16.62
CA PHE A 2 -13.45 -0.37 17.32
C PHE A 2 -14.13 -0.41 18.69
N PRO A 3 -14.76 -1.51 19.09
CA PRO A 3 -15.41 -1.59 20.40
C PRO A 3 -14.34 -1.70 21.49
N LEU A 4 -13.54 -0.66 21.68
CA LEU A 4 -12.61 -0.53 22.80
C LEU A 4 -13.35 -0.50 24.14
N ALA A 5 -14.65 -0.22 24.11
CA ALA A 5 -15.51 -0.23 25.29
C ALA A 5 -15.64 -1.63 25.95
N GLU A 6 -15.45 -2.72 25.21
CA GLU A 6 -15.62 -4.08 25.70
C GLU A 6 -14.30 -4.74 26.14
N THR A 7 -13.16 -4.08 26.01
CA THR A 7 -11.85 -4.70 26.24
C THR A 7 -11.33 -4.62 27.70
N GLY A 8 -12.18 -4.26 28.67
CA GLY A 8 -11.84 -4.26 30.11
C GLY A 8 -10.63 -3.35 30.44
N PRO A 9 -9.54 -3.87 31.02
CA PRO A 9 -8.38 -3.07 31.40
C PRO A 9 -7.70 -2.32 30.26
N LEU A 10 -7.91 -2.73 29.00
CA LEU A 10 -7.39 -2.05 27.82
C LEU A 10 -8.19 -0.78 27.46
N SER A 11 -9.38 -0.59 28.01
CA SER A 11 -10.22 0.58 27.77
C SER A 11 -9.69 1.89 28.40
N ARG A 12 -8.66 1.81 29.24
CA ARG A 12 -8.09 2.97 29.96
C ARG A 12 -6.78 3.42 29.31
N GLY A 13 -6.84 4.11 28.20
CA GLY A 13 -5.65 4.65 27.53
C GLY A 13 -6.00 5.57 26.37
N THR A 14 -5.02 6.30 25.90
CA THR A 14 -5.12 7.10 24.69
C THR A 14 -4.47 6.35 23.53
N ILE A 15 -5.15 6.26 22.41
CA ILE A 15 -4.55 5.71 21.19
C ILE A 15 -3.57 6.75 20.64
N GLN A 16 -2.32 6.33 20.49
CA GLN A 16 -1.26 7.08 19.83
C GLN A 16 -0.96 6.41 18.50
N VAL A 17 -1.05 7.16 17.41
CA VAL A 17 -0.76 6.67 16.06
C VAL A 17 0.64 7.09 15.67
N ASP A 18 1.44 6.14 15.19
CA ASP A 18 2.78 6.42 14.69
C ASP A 18 2.72 6.98 13.26
N PRO A 19 3.57 7.97 12.93
CA PRO A 19 3.74 8.45 11.56
C PRO A 19 4.56 7.44 10.73
N ALA A 20 4.06 6.20 10.64
CA ALA A 20 4.80 5.08 10.11
C ALA A 20 5.11 5.25 8.63
N ILE A 21 6.34 4.89 8.23
CA ILE A 21 6.79 4.84 6.84
C ILE A 21 6.89 3.39 6.37
N GLY A 22 6.52 3.13 5.12
CA GLY A 22 6.56 1.77 4.56
C GLY A 22 5.52 1.54 3.48
N LEU A 23 5.17 0.28 3.26
CA LEU A 23 4.20 -0.15 2.26
C LEU A 23 2.92 -0.62 2.92
N LEU A 24 1.79 -0.05 2.47
CA LEU A 24 0.46 -0.58 2.68
C LEU A 24 -0.26 -0.61 1.33
N GLY A 25 -0.65 -1.79 0.87
CA GLY A 25 -1.32 -1.99 -0.41
C GLY A 25 -1.39 -3.45 -0.81
N LEU A 26 -1.76 -3.69 -2.06
CA LEU A 26 -1.98 -5.04 -2.58
C LEU A 26 -0.89 -5.39 -3.59
N ALA A 27 -0.10 -6.41 -3.28
CA ALA A 27 0.89 -6.98 -4.19
C ALA A 27 0.19 -7.88 -5.22
N VAL A 28 0.51 -7.72 -6.49
CA VAL A 28 0.01 -8.59 -7.55
C VAL A 28 0.80 -9.89 -7.52
N ARG A 29 0.09 -11.02 -7.31
CA ARG A 29 0.69 -12.33 -7.17
C ARG A 29 0.68 -13.13 -8.47
N ARG A 30 -0.29 -12.88 -9.34
CA ARG A 30 -0.53 -13.66 -10.57
C ARG A 30 -0.76 -12.71 -11.75
N GLU A 31 -0.16 -13.06 -12.87
CA GLU A 31 -0.29 -12.33 -14.14
C GLU A 31 -1.18 -13.15 -15.10
N GLN A 32 -2.46 -13.32 -14.72
CA GLN A 32 -3.43 -14.15 -15.43
C GLN A 32 -4.81 -13.49 -15.53
N GLY A 33 -5.60 -13.91 -16.49
CA GLY A 33 -6.98 -13.43 -16.68
C GLY A 33 -7.06 -11.89 -16.78
N LEU A 34 -7.89 -11.28 -15.92
CA LEU A 34 -8.00 -9.83 -15.85
C LEU A 34 -6.63 -9.16 -15.56
N LEU A 35 -5.81 -9.78 -14.72
CA LEU A 35 -4.53 -9.22 -14.28
C LEU A 35 -3.35 -9.51 -15.23
N ALA A 36 -3.56 -10.14 -16.38
CA ALA A 36 -2.49 -10.40 -17.34
C ALA A 36 -1.90 -9.11 -17.96
N ASP A 37 -2.67 -8.05 -18.03
CA ASP A 37 -2.29 -6.79 -18.65
C ASP A 37 -2.10 -5.68 -17.60
N PRO A 38 -0.97 -4.93 -17.62
CA PRO A 38 -0.73 -3.81 -16.72
C PRO A 38 -1.84 -2.75 -16.71
N ALA A 39 -2.42 -2.43 -17.87
CA ALA A 39 -3.48 -1.43 -17.97
C ALA A 39 -4.75 -1.84 -17.22
N ARG A 40 -5.02 -3.14 -17.11
CA ARG A 40 -6.15 -3.66 -16.32
C ARG A 40 -5.82 -3.73 -14.83
N ARG A 41 -4.56 -3.99 -14.46
CA ARG A 41 -4.09 -3.86 -13.07
C ARG A 41 -4.16 -2.40 -12.61
N GLU A 42 -3.77 -1.46 -13.48
CA GLU A 42 -3.94 -0.04 -13.23
C GLU A 42 -5.41 0.34 -13.04
N ALA A 43 -6.33 -0.25 -13.80
CA ALA A 43 -7.76 0.01 -13.66
C ALA A 43 -8.27 -0.27 -12.24
N LEU A 44 -7.79 -1.34 -11.59
CA LEU A 44 -8.11 -1.61 -10.19
C LEU A 44 -7.60 -0.50 -9.26
N SER A 45 -6.40 0.00 -9.52
CA SER A 45 -5.80 1.09 -8.73
C SER A 45 -6.52 2.44 -8.94
N MET A 46 -6.96 2.72 -10.17
CA MET A 46 -7.70 3.93 -10.55
C MET A 46 -9.08 4.01 -9.89
N ALA A 47 -9.75 2.87 -9.68
CA ALA A 47 -11.09 2.80 -9.10
C ALA A 47 -11.14 3.21 -7.63
N LEU A 48 -10.02 3.16 -6.91
CA LEU A 48 -9.97 3.34 -5.46
C LEU A 48 -10.02 4.81 -5.05
N ASP A 49 -10.96 5.15 -4.19
CA ASP A 49 -10.91 6.34 -3.35
C ASP A 49 -10.14 6.02 -2.07
N ARG A 50 -8.87 6.36 -2.05
CA ARG A 50 -7.99 6.03 -0.93
C ARG A 50 -8.33 6.80 0.34
N GLY A 51 -8.87 8.00 0.21
CA GLY A 51 -9.37 8.78 1.34
C GLY A 51 -10.55 8.07 2.00
N ALA A 52 -11.51 7.61 1.21
CA ALA A 52 -12.67 6.87 1.71
C ALA A 52 -12.30 5.52 2.33
N LEU A 53 -11.26 4.84 1.82
CA LEU A 53 -10.80 3.56 2.36
C LEU A 53 -10.40 3.62 3.85
N ILE A 54 -9.78 4.72 4.28
CA ILE A 54 -9.29 4.86 5.67
C ILE A 54 -10.30 5.54 6.59
N GLN A 55 -11.25 6.27 6.04
CA GLN A 55 -12.21 7.06 6.82
C GLN A 55 -12.94 6.25 7.92
N PRO A 56 -13.41 5.01 7.66
CA PRO A 56 -14.09 4.22 8.68
C PRO A 56 -13.20 3.79 9.86
N PHE A 57 -11.89 3.91 9.72
CA PHE A 57 -10.95 3.60 10.81
C PHE A 57 -10.72 4.80 11.74
N GLY A 58 -11.23 6.00 11.41
CA GLY A 58 -11.13 7.18 12.26
C GLY A 58 -9.70 7.67 12.49
N LEU A 59 -8.76 7.36 11.59
CA LEU A 59 -7.34 7.69 11.73
C LEU A 59 -7.06 9.07 11.15
N GLY A 60 -6.92 10.07 12.01
CA GLY A 60 -6.47 11.41 11.61
C GLY A 60 -5.02 11.40 11.11
N GLY A 61 -4.74 12.20 10.06
CA GLY A 61 -3.37 12.37 9.55
C GLY A 61 -2.80 11.21 8.74
N TRP A 62 -3.61 10.19 8.41
CA TRP A 62 -3.17 9.12 7.54
C TRP A 62 -2.85 9.63 6.13
N LYS A 63 -1.76 9.13 5.57
CA LYS A 63 -1.29 9.51 4.23
C LYS A 63 -1.68 8.46 3.19
N ALA A 64 -2.63 8.81 2.35
CA ALA A 64 -2.95 8.04 1.15
C ALA A 64 -1.81 8.18 0.12
N THR A 65 -1.56 7.13 -0.67
CA THR A 65 -0.66 7.22 -1.82
C THR A 65 -1.08 6.28 -2.93
N SER A 66 -0.92 6.72 -4.16
CA SER A 66 -1.06 5.90 -5.38
C SER A 66 0.29 5.43 -5.93
N ARG A 67 1.39 5.72 -5.25
CA ARG A 67 2.77 5.43 -5.68
C ARG A 67 3.42 4.38 -4.78
N ILE A 68 4.26 3.52 -5.38
CA ILE A 68 5.05 2.53 -4.65
C ILE A 68 6.05 3.24 -3.73
N VAL A 69 6.77 4.21 -4.28
CA VAL A 69 7.71 5.05 -3.52
C VAL A 69 7.06 6.40 -3.30
N PRO A 70 6.78 6.79 -2.04
CA PRO A 70 6.27 8.12 -1.73
C PRO A 70 7.27 9.22 -2.18
N PRO A 71 6.78 10.37 -2.67
CA PRO A 71 7.64 11.45 -3.16
C PRO A 71 8.70 11.89 -2.16
N GLU A 72 8.33 12.00 -0.89
CA GLU A 72 9.21 12.39 0.22
C GLU A 72 10.37 11.42 0.50
N SER A 73 10.37 10.26 -0.13
CA SER A 73 11.48 9.29 -0.04
C SER A 73 12.64 9.62 -0.97
N PHE A 74 12.46 10.57 -1.91
CA PHE A 74 13.49 11.06 -2.81
C PHE A 74 14.13 12.36 -2.25
N ILE A 75 15.40 12.60 -2.57
CA ILE A 75 16.09 13.83 -2.20
C ILE A 75 15.49 15.03 -2.97
N ALA A 76 15.27 14.83 -4.28
CA ALA A 76 14.56 15.76 -5.13
C ALA A 76 13.31 15.04 -5.67
N PRO A 77 12.12 15.29 -5.11
CA PRO A 77 10.92 14.59 -5.54
C PRO A 77 10.69 14.74 -7.05
N PRO A 78 10.69 13.63 -7.81
CA PRO A 78 10.60 13.69 -9.28
C PRO A 78 9.17 13.96 -9.78
N PHE A 79 8.22 13.96 -8.87
CA PHE A 79 6.80 14.16 -9.14
C PHE A 79 6.10 14.74 -7.91
N ALA A 80 5.08 15.54 -8.13
CA ALA A 80 4.21 16.06 -7.07
C ALA A 80 2.87 15.32 -7.09
N GLY A 81 2.33 15.06 -5.90
CA GLY A 81 0.98 14.55 -5.71
C GLY A 81 0.72 13.16 -6.26
N ASP A 82 -0.54 12.91 -6.56
CA ASP A 82 -1.06 11.61 -6.98
C ASP A 82 -0.68 11.28 -8.44
N ARG A 83 -0.75 10.00 -8.81
CA ARG A 83 -0.43 9.52 -10.18
C ARG A 83 -1.36 10.12 -11.23
N TRP A 84 -2.59 10.38 -10.85
CA TRP A 84 -3.64 10.90 -11.74
C TRP A 84 -4.04 12.33 -11.36
N ALA A 85 -3.06 13.16 -10.98
CA ALA A 85 -3.30 14.56 -10.68
C ALA A 85 -4.00 15.26 -11.85
N GLY A 86 -5.08 15.99 -11.56
CA GLY A 86 -5.91 16.63 -12.57
C GLY A 86 -7.03 15.75 -13.17
N THR A 87 -7.09 14.45 -12.82
CA THR A 87 -8.17 13.56 -13.24
C THR A 87 -9.06 13.24 -12.05
N SER A 88 -10.34 13.50 -12.14
CA SER A 88 -11.31 13.19 -11.09
C SER A 88 -11.44 11.69 -10.84
N LEU A 89 -11.96 11.31 -9.68
CA LEU A 89 -12.23 9.92 -9.36
C LEU A 89 -13.22 9.27 -10.34
N ASP A 90 -14.25 10.02 -10.75
CA ASP A 90 -15.25 9.54 -11.68
C ASP A 90 -14.68 9.31 -13.09
N GLU A 91 -13.84 10.19 -13.59
CA GLU A 91 -13.12 9.99 -14.86
C GLU A 91 -12.18 8.78 -14.81
N ARG A 92 -11.47 8.60 -13.71
CA ARG A 92 -10.63 7.41 -13.49
C ARG A 92 -11.46 6.13 -13.50
N ARG A 93 -12.59 6.12 -12.80
CA ARG A 93 -13.52 4.99 -12.77
C ARG A 93 -14.14 4.71 -14.13
N ALA A 94 -14.51 5.74 -14.87
CA ALA A 94 -15.04 5.59 -16.23
C ALA A 94 -14.01 4.93 -17.16
N THR A 95 -12.75 5.39 -17.11
CA THR A 95 -11.63 4.81 -17.87
C THR A 95 -11.37 3.37 -17.46
N ALA A 96 -11.32 3.09 -16.16
CA ALA A 96 -11.13 1.75 -15.61
C ALA A 96 -12.24 0.79 -16.05
N ALA A 97 -13.49 1.23 -15.94
CA ALA A 97 -14.66 0.44 -16.37
C ALA A 97 -14.65 0.15 -17.88
N ALA A 98 -14.20 1.10 -18.69
CA ALA A 98 -14.05 0.88 -20.15
C ALA A 98 -13.02 -0.22 -20.44
N ARG A 99 -11.85 -0.22 -19.76
CA ARG A 99 -10.82 -1.26 -19.92
C ARG A 99 -11.33 -2.63 -19.49
N VAL A 100 -12.06 -2.74 -18.38
CA VAL A 100 -12.66 -3.99 -17.90
C VAL A 100 -13.70 -4.51 -18.87
N ARG A 101 -14.63 -3.66 -19.33
CA ARG A 101 -15.67 -4.03 -20.30
C ARG A 101 -15.07 -4.53 -21.62
N ALA A 102 -14.05 -3.84 -22.13
CA ALA A 102 -13.38 -4.26 -23.37
C ALA A 102 -12.78 -5.67 -23.23
N TRP A 103 -12.13 -5.95 -22.08
CA TRP A 103 -11.58 -7.27 -21.83
C TRP A 103 -12.66 -8.36 -21.66
N THR A 104 -13.73 -8.10 -20.89
CA THR A 104 -14.84 -9.06 -20.72
C THR A 104 -15.53 -9.38 -22.03
N ALA A 105 -15.76 -8.39 -22.88
CA ALA A 105 -16.36 -8.59 -24.20
C ALA A 105 -15.46 -9.45 -25.11
N GLN A 106 -14.14 -9.30 -25.04
CA GLN A 106 -13.18 -10.03 -25.85
C GLN A 106 -12.93 -11.44 -25.33
N SER A 107 -12.78 -11.59 -23.99
CA SER A 107 -12.40 -12.87 -23.37
C SER A 107 -13.59 -13.77 -23.05
N GLN A 108 -14.80 -13.23 -23.04
CA GLN A 108 -16.04 -13.87 -22.56
C GLN A 108 -15.92 -14.42 -21.12
N ALA A 109 -14.96 -13.91 -20.35
CA ALA A 109 -14.72 -14.31 -18.97
C ALA A 109 -15.28 -13.28 -17.99
N SER A 110 -15.65 -13.72 -16.80
CA SER A 110 -16.06 -12.82 -15.72
C SER A 110 -14.84 -12.10 -15.14
N ALA A 111 -14.96 -10.79 -14.93
CA ALA A 111 -13.93 -10.01 -14.26
C ALA A 111 -14.01 -10.24 -12.74
N ALA A 112 -13.17 -11.12 -12.24
CA ALA A 112 -13.08 -11.43 -10.82
C ALA A 112 -11.61 -11.44 -10.37
N VAL A 113 -11.38 -11.04 -9.11
CA VAL A 113 -10.06 -11.07 -8.47
C VAL A 113 -10.17 -11.66 -7.06
N ARG A 114 -9.22 -12.53 -6.69
CA ARG A 114 -9.11 -13.11 -5.36
C ARG A 114 -8.09 -12.31 -4.56
N VAL A 115 -8.49 -11.87 -3.35
CA VAL A 115 -7.68 -11.02 -2.49
C VAL A 115 -7.36 -11.76 -1.19
N ALA A 116 -6.09 -11.98 -0.93
CA ALA A 116 -5.61 -12.51 0.34
C ALA A 116 -5.44 -11.37 1.35
N LEU A 117 -6.20 -11.43 2.42
CA LEU A 117 -6.14 -10.50 3.55
C LEU A 117 -5.99 -11.31 4.85
N PRO A 118 -5.27 -10.81 5.87
CA PRO A 118 -5.26 -11.43 7.19
C PRO A 118 -6.68 -11.46 7.77
N ARG A 119 -6.89 -12.28 8.79
CA ARG A 119 -8.17 -12.32 9.49
C ARG A 119 -8.28 -11.14 10.44
N GLY A 120 -9.48 -10.62 10.61
CA GLY A 120 -9.79 -9.59 11.58
C GLY A 120 -10.73 -8.49 11.05
N PRO A 121 -11.36 -7.73 11.94
CA PRO A 121 -12.39 -6.76 11.58
C PRO A 121 -11.91 -5.66 10.64
N GLY A 122 -10.67 -5.19 10.79
CA GLY A 122 -10.09 -4.21 9.88
C GLY A 122 -9.93 -4.75 8.45
N SER A 123 -9.52 -6.02 8.32
CA SER A 123 -9.42 -6.68 7.02
C SER A 123 -10.79 -6.95 6.40
N ASP A 124 -11.80 -7.22 7.21
CA ASP A 124 -13.17 -7.42 6.74
C ASP A 124 -13.76 -6.11 6.21
N LEU A 125 -13.47 -5.01 6.89
CA LEU A 125 -13.83 -3.68 6.44
C LEU A 125 -13.12 -3.32 5.14
N LEU A 126 -11.81 -3.51 5.07
CA LEU A 126 -11.03 -3.27 3.86
C LEU A 126 -11.55 -4.10 2.68
N MET A 127 -11.87 -5.39 2.88
CA MET A 127 -12.41 -6.25 1.84
C MET A 127 -13.73 -5.70 1.27
N ARG A 128 -14.66 -5.27 2.15
CA ARG A 128 -15.92 -4.65 1.68
C ARG A 128 -15.67 -3.41 0.84
N GLN A 129 -14.80 -2.51 1.30
CA GLN A 129 -14.46 -1.27 0.60
C GLN A 129 -13.84 -1.54 -0.78
N LEU A 130 -12.94 -2.52 -0.87
CA LEU A 130 -12.35 -2.94 -2.14
C LEU A 130 -13.42 -3.52 -3.08
N ALA A 131 -14.30 -4.38 -2.56
CA ALA A 131 -15.38 -4.99 -3.33
C ALA A 131 -16.36 -3.94 -3.87
N GLU A 132 -16.76 -2.98 -3.04
CA GLU A 132 -17.62 -1.87 -3.44
C GLU A 132 -16.95 -1.00 -4.53
N ALA A 133 -15.70 -0.61 -4.34
CA ALA A 133 -14.97 0.24 -5.30
C ALA A 133 -14.79 -0.47 -6.66
N TRP A 134 -14.47 -1.75 -6.66
CA TRP A 134 -14.25 -2.51 -7.89
C TRP A 134 -15.54 -2.95 -8.56
N ALA A 135 -16.63 -3.12 -7.82
CA ALA A 135 -17.95 -3.33 -8.43
C ALA A 135 -18.36 -2.17 -9.33
N LEU A 136 -17.98 -0.92 -9.00
CA LEU A 136 -18.25 0.26 -9.83
C LEU A 136 -17.58 0.20 -11.22
N ILE A 137 -16.54 -0.59 -11.36
CA ILE A 137 -15.86 -0.79 -12.65
C ILE A 137 -16.14 -2.17 -13.27
N GLY A 138 -17.09 -2.93 -12.70
CA GLY A 138 -17.51 -4.24 -13.21
C GLY A 138 -16.61 -5.39 -12.79
N VAL A 139 -15.82 -5.27 -11.72
CA VAL A 139 -14.96 -6.33 -11.18
C VAL A 139 -15.54 -6.87 -9.88
N THR A 140 -15.63 -8.20 -9.77
CA THR A 140 -16.01 -8.90 -8.54
C THR A 140 -14.77 -9.20 -7.70
N ALA A 141 -14.70 -8.70 -6.48
CA ALA A 141 -13.64 -9.05 -5.55
C ALA A 141 -14.10 -10.16 -4.58
N VAL A 142 -13.29 -11.21 -4.45
CA VAL A 142 -13.55 -12.33 -3.57
C VAL A 142 -12.36 -12.50 -2.61
N ARG A 143 -12.63 -12.70 -1.33
CA ARG A 143 -11.56 -13.05 -0.38
C ARG A 143 -11.05 -14.45 -0.67
N ALA A 144 -9.75 -14.61 -0.83
CA ALA A 144 -9.13 -15.92 -0.89
C ALA A 144 -9.23 -16.63 0.48
N ALA A 145 -9.56 -17.92 0.47
CA ALA A 145 -9.50 -18.72 1.69
C ALA A 145 -8.03 -18.96 2.11
N PRO A 146 -7.77 -19.24 3.39
CA PRO A 146 -6.44 -19.57 3.87
C PRO A 146 -5.83 -20.75 3.09
N GLY A 147 -4.65 -20.53 2.49
CA GLY A 147 -3.97 -21.54 1.67
C GLY A 147 -4.41 -21.61 0.21
N GLU A 148 -5.43 -20.86 -0.18
CA GLU A 148 -5.78 -20.70 -1.58
C GLU A 148 -4.85 -19.74 -2.31
N GLU A 149 -4.65 -19.96 -3.60
CA GLU A 149 -3.96 -19.03 -4.46
C GLU A 149 -4.77 -17.72 -4.61
N ALA A 150 -4.12 -16.61 -4.33
CA ALA A 150 -4.68 -15.27 -4.48
C ALA A 150 -4.07 -14.55 -5.69
N ASP A 151 -4.85 -13.68 -6.30
CA ASP A 151 -4.40 -12.80 -7.36
C ASP A 151 -3.71 -11.57 -6.79
N LEU A 152 -4.21 -11.09 -5.65
CA LEU A 152 -3.72 -9.93 -4.91
C LEU A 152 -3.50 -10.31 -3.43
N GLU A 153 -2.43 -9.80 -2.82
CA GLU A 153 -2.11 -10.06 -1.40
C GLU A 153 -1.79 -8.76 -0.68
N LEU A 154 -2.41 -8.54 0.48
CA LEU A 154 -2.10 -7.38 1.31
C LEU A 154 -0.65 -7.41 1.80
N ARG A 155 0.05 -6.33 1.56
CA ARG A 155 1.36 -6.02 2.12
C ARG A 155 1.22 -4.84 3.06
N ASP A 156 1.58 -5.07 4.31
CA ASP A 156 1.62 -4.08 5.38
C ASP A 156 2.97 -4.19 6.09
N THR A 157 3.94 -3.39 5.67
CA THR A 157 5.33 -3.53 6.10
C THR A 157 5.94 -2.17 6.41
N ILE A 158 6.51 -2.04 7.61
CA ILE A 158 7.27 -0.84 8.01
C ILE A 158 8.63 -0.83 7.32
N ALA A 159 9.03 0.33 6.82
CA ALA A 159 10.36 0.53 6.26
C ALA A 159 11.44 0.41 7.34
N ARG A 160 12.54 -0.26 7.03
CA ARG A 160 13.68 -0.41 7.96
C ARG A 160 14.68 0.74 7.87
N TYR A 161 14.61 1.52 6.80
CA TYR A 161 15.42 2.73 6.57
C TYR A 161 14.69 3.65 5.59
N THR A 162 15.04 4.92 5.58
CA THR A 162 14.52 5.92 4.65
C THR A 162 15.11 5.77 3.25
N GLY A 163 14.37 6.25 2.25
CA GLY A 163 14.84 6.32 0.88
C GLY A 163 14.20 5.29 -0.06
N PRO A 164 14.20 5.58 -1.36
CA PRO A 164 13.41 4.85 -2.37
C PRO A 164 13.84 3.40 -2.51
N ARG A 165 15.11 3.08 -2.29
CA ARG A 165 15.65 1.72 -2.46
C ARG A 165 14.96 0.70 -1.58
N TRP A 166 14.55 1.08 -0.35
CA TRP A 166 13.84 0.15 0.52
C TRP A 166 12.54 -0.34 -0.14
N TYR A 167 11.76 0.58 -0.69
CA TYR A 167 10.48 0.28 -1.36
C TYR A 167 10.69 -0.58 -2.61
N LEU A 168 11.66 -0.22 -3.44
CA LEU A 168 11.95 -0.93 -4.69
C LEU A 168 12.39 -2.38 -4.43
N ASN A 169 13.22 -2.60 -3.40
CA ASN A 169 13.70 -3.93 -3.03
C ASN A 169 12.59 -4.87 -2.54
N GLN A 170 11.43 -4.35 -2.10
CA GLN A 170 10.29 -5.22 -1.72
C GLN A 170 9.72 -5.99 -2.91
N PHE A 171 10.01 -5.55 -4.14
CA PHE A 171 9.56 -6.16 -5.41
C PHE A 171 10.70 -6.79 -6.21
N HIS A 172 11.85 -7.05 -5.58
CA HIS A 172 12.97 -7.70 -6.25
C HIS A 172 12.60 -9.12 -6.71
N CYS A 173 12.92 -9.47 -7.95
CA CYS A 173 12.47 -10.72 -8.58
C CYS A 173 12.95 -11.99 -7.84
N SER A 174 14.09 -11.93 -7.15
CA SER A 174 14.57 -13.07 -6.36
C SER A 174 13.68 -13.42 -5.17
N LEU A 175 12.86 -12.48 -4.68
CA LEU A 175 11.95 -12.73 -3.56
C LEU A 175 10.79 -13.63 -3.93
N LYS A 176 10.40 -13.68 -5.22
CA LYS A 176 9.25 -14.43 -5.74
C LYS A 176 7.94 -14.16 -4.96
N ALA A 177 7.86 -12.97 -4.39
CA ALA A 177 6.80 -12.59 -3.46
C ALA A 177 5.64 -11.81 -4.12
N SER A 178 5.82 -11.40 -5.38
CA SER A 178 4.85 -10.68 -6.21
C SER A 178 5.34 -10.65 -7.65
N LEU A 179 4.60 -9.98 -8.53
CA LEU A 179 5.17 -9.55 -9.81
C LEU A 179 6.37 -8.66 -9.54
N CYS A 180 7.31 -8.64 -10.46
CA CYS A 180 8.56 -7.89 -10.36
C CYS A 180 8.96 -7.31 -11.73
N SER A 181 10.05 -6.54 -11.76
CA SER A 181 10.67 -6.02 -12.98
C SER A 181 12.17 -6.28 -12.95
N ALA A 182 12.67 -7.11 -13.85
CA ALA A 182 14.12 -7.32 -13.99
C ALA A 182 14.88 -6.05 -14.38
N GLU A 183 14.23 -5.15 -15.10
CA GLU A 183 14.74 -3.82 -15.42
C GLU A 183 14.91 -2.98 -14.14
N ALA A 184 13.88 -2.92 -13.29
CA ALA A 184 13.96 -2.24 -12.01
C ALA A 184 15.08 -2.81 -11.12
N ASP A 185 15.22 -4.14 -11.06
CA ASP A 185 16.29 -4.79 -10.31
C ASP A 185 17.68 -4.41 -10.82
N ALA A 186 17.85 -4.30 -12.14
CA ALA A 186 19.11 -3.88 -12.75
C ALA A 186 19.44 -2.42 -12.42
N LEU A 187 18.46 -1.51 -12.51
CA LEU A 187 18.62 -0.09 -12.17
C LEU A 187 18.94 0.10 -10.68
N VAL A 188 18.25 -0.61 -9.78
CA VAL A 188 18.54 -0.58 -8.34
C VAL A 188 19.97 -1.07 -8.08
N ARG A 189 20.40 -2.15 -8.73
CA ARG A 189 21.77 -2.68 -8.58
C ARG A 189 22.82 -1.68 -9.09
N GLN A 190 22.58 -1.05 -10.24
CA GLN A 190 23.46 -0.02 -10.77
C GLN A 190 23.57 1.17 -9.81
N SER A 191 22.47 1.58 -9.16
CA SER A 191 22.45 2.65 -8.19
C SER A 191 23.34 2.39 -6.96
N LEU A 192 23.69 1.13 -6.66
CA LEU A 192 24.56 0.78 -5.53
C LEU A 192 26.02 1.15 -5.75
N THR A 193 26.46 1.10 -7.00
CA THR A 193 27.86 1.39 -7.39
C THR A 193 28.04 2.79 -7.94
N GLU A 194 26.95 3.52 -8.18
CA GLU A 194 26.99 4.89 -8.70
C GLU A 194 27.46 5.86 -7.62
N ARG A 195 28.49 6.66 -7.94
CA ARG A 195 29.09 7.63 -7.02
C ARG A 195 28.42 8.99 -7.08
N ASP A 196 28.00 9.40 -8.29
CA ASP A 196 27.26 10.64 -8.45
C ASP A 196 25.86 10.55 -7.86
N ALA A 197 25.53 11.47 -6.93
CA ALA A 197 24.28 11.43 -6.19
C ALA A 197 23.05 11.66 -7.10
N ALA A 198 23.16 12.57 -8.06
CA ALA A 198 22.07 12.89 -8.98
C ALA A 198 21.79 11.72 -9.93
N THR A 199 22.83 11.10 -10.47
CA THR A 199 22.72 9.92 -11.34
C THR A 199 22.14 8.73 -10.54
N ARG A 200 22.60 8.53 -9.30
CA ARG A 200 22.06 7.48 -8.43
C ARG A 200 20.56 7.66 -8.17
N GLU A 201 20.13 8.89 -7.91
CA GLU A 201 18.71 9.19 -7.69
C GLU A 201 17.89 8.97 -8.97
N ARG A 202 18.39 9.41 -10.12
CA ARG A 202 17.75 9.18 -11.43
C ARG A 202 17.52 7.68 -11.69
N LEU A 203 18.51 6.82 -11.43
CA LEU A 203 18.38 5.37 -11.56
C LEU A 203 17.25 4.80 -10.68
N LEU A 204 17.08 5.33 -9.45
CA LEU A 204 16.00 4.90 -8.56
C LEU A 204 14.63 5.41 -9.01
N VAL A 205 14.57 6.59 -9.62
CA VAL A 205 13.36 7.11 -10.27
C VAL A 205 12.96 6.24 -11.47
N GLU A 206 13.91 5.87 -12.31
CA GLU A 206 13.69 4.98 -13.45
C GLU A 206 13.24 3.58 -12.99
N ALA A 207 13.85 3.04 -11.92
CA ALA A 207 13.43 1.77 -11.32
C ALA A 207 11.99 1.83 -10.79
N HIS A 208 11.60 2.94 -10.15
CA HIS A 208 10.23 3.16 -9.71
C HIS A 208 9.26 3.21 -10.91
N ALA A 209 9.65 3.90 -11.99
CA ALA A 209 8.85 3.96 -13.22
C ALA A 209 8.67 2.57 -13.85
N ALA A 210 9.72 1.74 -13.91
CA ALA A 210 9.65 0.38 -14.43
C ALA A 210 8.71 -0.54 -13.62
N LEU A 211 8.72 -0.47 -12.28
CA LEU A 211 7.77 -1.18 -11.45
C LEU A 211 6.34 -0.66 -11.62
N THR A 212 6.19 0.66 -11.73
CA THR A 212 4.88 1.29 -11.93
C THR A 212 4.29 0.92 -13.29
N ALA A 213 5.08 0.91 -14.36
CA ALA A 213 4.63 0.50 -15.69
C ALA A 213 4.13 -0.96 -15.71
N ARG A 214 4.69 -1.81 -14.87
CA ARG A 214 4.23 -3.19 -14.71
C ARG A 214 3.07 -3.36 -13.71
N GLU A 215 2.68 -2.31 -13.01
CA GLU A 215 1.62 -2.36 -11.99
C GLU A 215 1.76 -3.58 -11.06
N VAL A 216 2.94 -3.73 -10.48
CA VAL A 216 3.25 -4.88 -9.59
C VAL A 216 2.56 -4.77 -8.24
N PHE A 217 2.08 -3.58 -7.91
CA PHE A 217 1.51 -3.24 -6.61
C PHE A 217 0.41 -2.18 -6.75
N ILE A 218 -0.66 -2.32 -6.01
CA ILE A 218 -1.73 -1.33 -5.86
C ILE A 218 -1.55 -0.64 -4.51
N PRO A 219 -0.89 0.54 -4.45
CA PRO A 219 -0.69 1.24 -3.20
C PRO A 219 -2.01 1.74 -2.62
N LEU A 220 -2.13 1.70 -1.29
CA LEU A 220 -3.25 2.30 -0.56
C LEU A 220 -2.81 3.54 0.21
N GLY A 221 -1.71 3.45 0.96
CA GLY A 221 -1.20 4.54 1.78
C GLY A 221 -0.03 4.15 2.66
N ALA A 222 0.23 4.94 3.69
CA ALA A 222 1.20 4.62 4.71
C ALA A 222 0.70 3.48 5.61
N PRO A 223 1.58 2.60 6.12
CA PRO A 223 1.22 1.62 7.14
C PRO A 223 0.64 2.31 8.38
N VAL A 224 -0.31 1.65 9.04
CA VAL A 224 -0.86 2.14 10.31
C VAL A 224 -0.23 1.36 11.45
N ARG A 225 0.39 2.08 12.37
CA ARG A 225 0.85 1.54 13.66
C ARG A 225 0.28 2.39 14.77
N TRP A 226 -0.16 1.74 15.81
CA TRP A 226 -0.74 2.44 16.96
C TRP A 226 -0.37 1.73 18.26
N SER A 227 -0.37 2.47 19.33
CA SER A 227 -0.18 1.99 20.67
C SER A 227 -1.27 2.55 21.58
N MET A 228 -1.73 1.76 22.52
CA MET A 228 -2.59 2.27 23.59
C MET A 228 -1.72 2.66 24.77
N VAL A 229 -1.66 3.95 25.05
CA VAL A 229 -0.80 4.51 26.10
C VAL A 229 -1.68 4.92 27.27
N ARG A 230 -1.42 4.34 28.47
CA ARG A 230 -2.12 4.75 29.70
C ARG A 230 -1.60 6.09 30.20
N GLY A 231 -2.45 6.89 30.83
CA GLY A 231 -2.11 8.22 31.31
C GLY A 231 -0.97 8.28 32.33
N SER A 232 -0.65 7.16 32.98
CA SER A 232 0.50 7.01 33.89
C SER A 232 1.84 6.78 33.15
N VAL A 233 1.80 6.44 31.86
CA VAL A 233 3.00 6.23 31.06
C VAL A 233 3.44 7.58 30.49
N ARG A 234 4.65 7.97 30.83
CA ARG A 234 5.30 9.18 30.30
C ARG A 234 6.40 8.81 29.33
N ASN A 235 6.90 9.79 28.59
CA ASN A 235 7.99 9.63 27.61
C ASN A 235 7.66 8.68 26.45
N TYR A 236 6.38 8.41 26.17
CA TYR A 236 5.99 7.78 24.93
C TYR A 236 6.17 8.77 23.77
N ILE A 237 6.91 8.38 22.75
CA ILE A 237 7.16 9.19 21.55
C ILE A 237 6.77 8.37 20.33
N ALA A 238 5.78 8.86 19.57
CA ALA A 238 5.43 8.28 18.27
C ALA A 238 6.61 8.44 17.30
N ASN A 239 6.86 7.41 16.48
CA ASN A 239 7.99 7.44 15.56
C ASN A 239 7.70 6.67 14.26
N PRO A 240 8.45 6.97 13.15
CA PRO A 240 8.17 6.37 11.84
C PRO A 240 8.46 4.87 11.73
N TRP A 241 9.14 4.31 12.73
CA TRP A 241 9.52 2.90 12.73
C TRP A 241 8.53 2.02 13.49
N GLY A 242 7.58 2.61 14.22
CA GLY A 242 6.66 1.88 15.11
C GLY A 242 7.40 1.07 16.20
N LEU A 243 8.60 1.51 16.59
CA LEU A 243 9.43 0.87 17.61
C LEU A 243 9.47 1.74 18.87
N HIS A 244 8.99 1.19 19.98
CA HIS A 244 8.90 1.88 21.25
C HIS A 244 9.80 1.20 22.31
N PRO A 245 11.07 1.64 22.45
CA PRO A 245 11.96 1.10 23.47
C PRO A 245 11.38 1.30 24.86
N LEU A 246 11.46 0.28 25.69
CA LEU A 246 10.91 0.34 27.06
C LEU A 246 11.73 1.25 27.99
N PHE A 247 13.01 1.43 27.70
CA PHE A 247 13.93 2.21 28.56
C PHE A 247 13.43 3.63 28.85
N PRO A 248 13.03 4.45 27.87
CA PRO A 248 12.52 5.79 28.15
C PRO A 248 11.22 5.78 28.98
N LEU A 249 10.40 4.72 28.83
CA LEU A 249 9.13 4.59 29.55
C LEU A 249 9.30 4.17 31.01
N SER A 250 10.46 3.63 31.37
CA SER A 250 10.78 3.17 32.73
C SER A 250 11.46 4.24 33.60
N GLN A 251 11.78 5.39 33.02
CA GLN A 251 12.44 6.45 33.80
C GLN A 251 11.47 7.07 34.80
N PRO A 252 11.86 7.17 36.08
CA PRO A 252 11.06 7.87 37.07
C PRO A 252 10.92 9.34 36.69
N THR A 253 9.75 9.89 36.89
CA THR A 253 9.50 11.32 36.71
C THR A 253 10.13 12.08 37.87
N THR A 254 11.16 12.85 37.63
CA THR A 254 11.69 13.87 38.54
C THR A 254 10.70 14.98 38.72
#